data_5b150f1326194d3d125089d506ee1174
#
_entry.id   5b150f1326194d3d125089d506ee1174
#
_cell.length_a   1.000
_cell.length_b   1.000
_cell.length_c   1.000
_cell.angle_alpha   90.00
_cell.angle_beta   90.00
_cell.angle_gamma   90.00
#
_symmetry.space_group_name_H-M   'P 1'
#
loop_
_entity.id
_entity.type
_entity.pdbx_description
1 polymer ?
#
loop_
_entity_poly.entity_id
_entity_poly.type
_entity_poly.pdbx_seq_one_letter_code
_entity_poly.pdbx_strand_id
1 'polypeptide(L)'
;MAACRACACGAGRRAEGAVVKPPVLRPEPLTREAFAPFGEVIEASDAARHFTINGGNTERYHDLAEIEPGPDGKVILSIFRGQPRTLPFVVEMMERHPLGSQAFVPLSGKPYLVVVAPAGDPPDVAALRVFLARGEQGVNYAPGVWHHPLLALDAVCDFLVVDRSGTTPNCDEVRVDPPGCIGF
;
A
#
# COMPACT_ATOMS: atom_id res chain seq x y z
N MET A 1 -6.18 32.95 -66.49
CA MET A 1 -7.09 31.80 -66.41
C MET A 1 -6.29 30.57 -66.05
N ALA A 2 -6.27 30.20 -64.75
CA ALA A 2 -5.65 28.95 -64.29
C ALA A 2 -6.47 28.46 -63.11
N ALA A 3 -7.15 27.32 -63.30
CA ALA A 3 -8.00 26.69 -62.31
C ALA A 3 -7.14 25.96 -61.29
N CYS A 4 -7.34 26.30 -60.02
CA CYS A 4 -6.70 25.65 -58.89
C CYS A 4 -7.50 24.39 -58.51
N ARG A 5 -6.86 23.23 -58.51
CA ARG A 5 -7.43 21.93 -58.09
C ARG A 5 -7.52 21.87 -56.58
N ALA A 6 -8.69 21.51 -56.09
CA ALA A 6 -8.94 21.23 -54.67
C ALA A 6 -8.21 19.96 -54.21
N CYS A 7 -7.34 20.06 -53.21
CA CYS A 7 -6.80 18.92 -52.46
C CYS A 7 -7.87 18.45 -51.49
N ALA A 8 -8.37 17.22 -51.66
CA ALA A 8 -9.18 16.52 -50.68
C ALA A 8 -8.29 16.04 -49.52
N CYS A 9 -8.42 16.65 -48.36
CA CYS A 9 -7.84 16.15 -47.10
C CYS A 9 -8.62 14.92 -46.64
N GLY A 10 -7.98 13.75 -46.73
CA GLY A 10 -8.51 12.52 -46.17
C GLY A 10 -8.61 12.62 -44.64
N ALA A 11 -9.82 12.51 -44.11
CA ALA A 11 -10.07 12.36 -42.69
C ALA A 11 -9.51 11.01 -42.22
N GLY A 12 -8.34 11.04 -41.60
CA GLY A 12 -7.81 9.89 -40.88
C GLY A 12 -8.74 9.55 -39.73
N ARG A 13 -9.42 8.41 -39.81
CA ARG A 13 -10.13 7.82 -38.68
C ARG A 13 -9.12 7.55 -37.59
N ARG A 14 -9.23 8.28 -36.46
CA ARG A 14 -8.57 7.90 -35.22
C ARG A 14 -9.17 6.54 -34.85
N ALA A 15 -8.32 5.52 -34.72
CA ALA A 15 -8.72 4.26 -34.15
C ALA A 15 -9.26 4.54 -32.74
N GLU A 16 -10.54 4.22 -32.50
CA GLU A 16 -11.11 4.18 -31.16
C GLU A 16 -10.30 3.15 -30.37
N GLY A 17 -9.42 3.61 -29.49
CA GLY A 17 -8.72 2.76 -28.56
C GLY A 17 -9.75 2.01 -27.74
N ALA A 18 -9.69 0.69 -27.77
CA ALA A 18 -10.51 -0.14 -26.91
C ALA A 18 -10.33 0.35 -25.46
N VAL A 19 -11.41 0.81 -24.83
CA VAL A 19 -11.40 1.17 -23.40
C VAL A 19 -11.13 -0.12 -22.62
N VAL A 20 -9.88 -0.35 -22.28
CA VAL A 20 -9.50 -1.48 -21.44
C VAL A 20 -10.09 -1.21 -20.06
N LYS A 21 -11.08 -2.02 -19.67
CA LYS A 21 -11.69 -1.92 -18.35
C LYS A 21 -10.61 -2.23 -17.32
N PRO A 22 -10.41 -1.37 -16.30
CA PRO A 22 -9.40 -1.63 -15.28
C PRO A 22 -9.64 -2.98 -14.58
N PRO A 23 -8.58 -3.72 -14.23
CA PRO A 23 -8.72 -4.96 -13.49
C PRO A 23 -9.41 -4.70 -12.14
N VAL A 24 -10.36 -5.55 -11.80
CA VAL A 24 -11.06 -5.47 -10.51
C VAL A 24 -10.20 -6.16 -9.46
N LEU A 25 -9.76 -5.39 -8.46
CA LEU A 25 -9.01 -5.86 -7.30
C LEU A 25 -10.02 -6.14 -6.17
N ARG A 26 -10.05 -7.37 -5.68
CA ARG A 26 -10.92 -7.77 -4.57
C ARG A 26 -10.13 -7.84 -3.28
N PRO A 27 -10.58 -7.15 -2.21
CA PRO A 27 -9.95 -7.28 -0.90
C PRO A 27 -10.05 -8.72 -0.38
N GLU A 28 -8.95 -9.23 0.13
CA GLU A 28 -8.85 -10.49 0.86
C GLU A 28 -8.51 -10.24 2.33
N PRO A 29 -8.84 -11.15 3.26
CA PRO A 29 -8.48 -10.97 4.66
C PRO A 29 -6.97 -10.85 4.84
N LEU A 30 -6.53 -9.89 5.68
CA LEU A 30 -5.12 -9.77 6.06
C LEU A 30 -4.75 -10.94 6.99
N THR A 31 -3.84 -11.82 6.56
CA THR A 31 -3.25 -12.86 7.40
C THR A 31 -1.73 -12.82 7.32
N ARG A 32 -1.04 -13.36 8.32
CA ARG A 32 0.42 -13.42 8.37
C ARG A 32 0.99 -14.16 7.16
N GLU A 33 0.39 -15.28 6.79
CA GLU A 33 0.83 -16.13 5.68
C GLU A 33 0.66 -15.43 4.33
N ALA A 34 -0.49 -14.78 4.14
CA ALA A 34 -0.80 -14.09 2.89
C ALA A 34 0.04 -12.82 2.69
N PHE A 35 0.42 -12.17 3.80
CA PHE A 35 1.20 -10.93 3.79
C PHE A 35 2.72 -11.17 3.85
N ALA A 36 3.18 -12.37 4.20
CA ALA A 36 4.61 -12.69 4.35
C ALA A 36 5.53 -12.25 3.18
N PRO A 37 5.09 -12.25 1.90
CA PRO A 37 5.93 -11.74 0.80
C PRO A 37 6.16 -10.21 0.82
N PHE A 38 5.41 -9.48 1.65
CA PHE A 38 5.38 -8.02 1.70
C PHE A 38 5.91 -7.46 3.03
N GLY A 39 6.11 -8.31 4.03
CA GLY A 39 6.51 -7.91 5.37
C GLY A 39 5.74 -8.65 6.46
N GLU A 40 5.47 -8.00 7.58
CA GLU A 40 4.86 -8.64 8.74
C GLU A 40 3.51 -8.02 9.10
N VAL A 41 2.64 -8.85 9.70
CA VAL A 41 1.40 -8.40 10.34
C VAL A 41 1.64 -8.20 11.84
N ILE A 42 1.39 -7.00 12.31
CA ILE A 42 1.51 -6.60 13.73
C ILE A 42 0.16 -6.84 14.40
N GLU A 43 0.03 -7.94 15.11
CA GLU A 43 -1.23 -8.35 15.72
C GLU A 43 -1.01 -9.11 17.02
N ALA A 44 -1.72 -8.73 18.08
CA ALA A 44 -1.82 -9.48 19.31
C ALA A 44 -2.75 -10.69 19.11
N SER A 45 -2.19 -11.83 18.72
CA SER A 45 -2.91 -13.06 18.45
C SER A 45 -2.25 -14.26 19.14
N ASP A 46 -3.00 -15.33 19.38
CA ASP A 46 -2.48 -16.58 19.97
C ASP A 46 -1.41 -17.25 19.10
N ALA A 47 -1.36 -16.94 17.80
CA ALA A 47 -0.34 -17.42 16.88
C ALA A 47 1.00 -16.66 17.01
N ALA A 48 1.01 -15.49 17.64
CA ALA A 48 2.21 -14.73 17.92
C ALA A 48 2.96 -15.31 19.13
N ARG A 49 4.28 -15.12 19.17
CA ARG A 49 5.02 -15.41 20.40
C ARG A 49 4.57 -14.47 21.51
N HIS A 50 4.03 -15.01 22.59
CA HIS A 50 3.61 -14.20 23.73
C HIS A 50 3.90 -14.87 25.05
N PHE A 51 3.98 -14.10 26.12
CA PHE A 51 4.23 -14.57 27.49
C PHE A 51 3.86 -13.49 28.50
N THR A 52 3.48 -13.95 29.69
CA THR A 52 3.10 -13.08 30.78
C THR A 52 4.31 -12.49 31.51
N ILE A 53 4.30 -11.20 31.79
CA ILE A 53 5.33 -10.46 32.51
C ILE A 53 4.73 -9.66 33.69
N ASN A 54 5.55 -8.89 34.40
CA ASN A 54 5.13 -8.00 35.50
C ASN A 54 4.31 -8.72 36.58
N GLY A 55 4.75 -9.92 36.99
CA GLY A 55 4.09 -10.67 38.07
C GLY A 55 2.68 -11.17 37.70
N GLY A 56 2.40 -11.40 36.43
CA GLY A 56 1.11 -11.90 35.96
C GLY A 56 0.14 -10.81 35.47
N ASN A 57 0.56 -9.54 35.47
CA ASN A 57 -0.33 -8.42 35.16
C ASN A 57 -0.36 -8.02 33.68
N THR A 58 0.61 -8.47 32.87
CA THR A 58 0.76 -8.01 31.49
C THR A 58 1.10 -9.19 30.58
N GLU A 59 0.32 -9.35 29.51
CA GLU A 59 0.69 -10.26 28.41
C GLU A 59 1.50 -9.50 27.37
N ARG A 60 2.72 -9.98 27.07
CA ARG A 60 3.60 -9.39 26.07
C ARG A 60 3.54 -10.21 24.80
N TYR A 61 3.03 -9.61 23.74
CA TYR A 61 3.17 -10.11 22.38
C TYR A 61 4.51 -9.60 21.84
N HIS A 62 5.42 -10.54 21.60
CA HIS A 62 6.84 -10.24 21.47
C HIS A 62 7.31 -10.39 20.04
N ASP A 63 8.09 -9.40 19.57
CA ASP A 63 8.80 -9.47 18.30
C ASP A 63 7.85 -9.67 17.11
N LEU A 64 6.89 -8.76 17.00
CA LEU A 64 5.83 -8.87 15.99
C LEU A 64 6.26 -8.40 14.60
N ALA A 65 7.28 -7.54 14.53
CA ALA A 65 7.87 -7.04 13.29
C ALA A 65 9.29 -6.54 13.54
N GLU A 66 10.14 -6.63 12.52
CA GLU A 66 11.49 -6.07 12.52
C GLU A 66 11.48 -4.68 11.86
N ILE A 67 11.90 -3.66 12.60
CA ILE A 67 12.01 -2.30 12.06
C ILE A 67 13.40 -2.09 11.51
N GLU A 68 13.49 -1.93 10.21
CA GLU A 68 14.74 -1.73 9.48
C GLU A 68 14.91 -0.26 9.08
N PRO A 69 15.73 0.54 9.78
CA PRO A 69 15.99 1.92 9.38
C PRO A 69 17.01 2.02 8.24
N GLY A 70 17.65 0.92 7.85
CA GLY A 70 18.71 0.87 6.86
C GLY A 70 19.99 1.62 7.27
N PRO A 71 21.01 1.64 6.41
CA PRO A 71 22.26 2.31 6.68
C PRO A 71 22.05 3.82 6.92
N ASP A 72 22.71 4.38 7.94
CA ASP A 72 22.67 5.78 8.30
C ASP A 72 21.27 6.36 8.56
N GLY A 73 20.28 5.49 8.70
CA GLY A 73 18.91 5.84 9.04
C GLY A 73 18.67 5.88 10.55
N LYS A 74 17.64 6.63 10.94
CA LYS A 74 17.10 6.65 12.31
C LYS A 74 15.63 6.23 12.26
N VAL A 75 15.22 5.43 13.23
CA VAL A 75 13.79 5.17 13.44
C VAL A 75 13.12 6.45 13.95
N ILE A 76 12.02 6.82 13.34
CA ILE A 76 11.15 7.92 13.80
C ILE A 76 9.72 7.39 14.01
N LEU A 77 8.99 8.11 14.85
CA LEU A 77 7.59 7.87 15.13
C LEU A 77 6.76 9.06 14.66
N SER A 78 5.68 8.77 13.95
CA SER A 78 4.75 9.77 13.44
C SER A 78 3.30 9.35 13.71
N ILE A 79 2.37 10.29 13.70
CA ILE A 79 0.94 9.99 13.63
C ILE A 79 0.44 10.43 12.26
N PHE A 80 -0.07 9.47 11.49
CA PHE A 80 -0.74 9.76 10.22
C PHE A 80 -2.24 9.71 10.45
N ARG A 81 -2.93 10.79 10.06
CA ARG A 81 -4.38 10.89 10.09
C ARG A 81 -4.96 10.74 8.70
N GLY A 82 -5.49 9.56 8.41
CA GLY A 82 -6.11 9.23 7.13
C GLY A 82 -7.58 9.64 7.07
N GLN A 83 -7.95 10.36 6.01
CA GLN A 83 -9.35 10.61 5.68
C GLN A 83 -9.95 9.37 5.01
N PRO A 84 -11.25 9.06 5.24
CA PRO A 84 -11.88 7.89 4.64
C PRO A 84 -11.94 8.00 3.11
N ARG A 85 -11.74 6.88 2.45
CA ARG A 85 -11.90 6.72 1.00
C ARG A 85 -13.18 5.94 0.71
N THR A 86 -13.83 6.31 -0.39
CA THR A 86 -15.05 5.63 -0.87
C THR A 86 -14.71 4.55 -1.88
N LEU A 87 -15.45 3.45 -1.86
CA LEU A 87 -15.38 2.41 -2.87
C LEU A 87 -16.47 2.61 -3.95
N PRO A 88 -16.23 2.24 -5.21
CA PRO A 88 -14.97 1.68 -5.71
C PRO A 88 -13.83 2.72 -5.70
N PHE A 89 -12.60 2.25 -5.42
CA PHE A 89 -11.41 3.09 -5.36
C PHE A 89 -10.44 2.70 -6.48
N VAL A 90 -9.89 3.69 -7.18
CA VAL A 90 -8.94 3.48 -8.28
C VAL A 90 -7.50 3.64 -7.76
N VAL A 91 -6.70 2.60 -7.92
CA VAL A 91 -5.28 2.58 -7.57
C VAL A 91 -4.49 3.13 -8.76
N GLU A 92 -4.11 4.39 -8.71
CA GLU A 92 -3.41 5.09 -9.78
C GLU A 92 -1.90 5.22 -9.54
N MET A 93 -1.46 5.00 -8.30
CA MET A 93 -0.07 5.14 -7.92
C MET A 93 0.33 4.13 -6.84
N MET A 94 1.61 3.86 -6.73
CA MET A 94 2.24 3.12 -5.65
C MET A 94 3.51 3.85 -5.23
N GLU A 95 3.87 3.68 -3.96
CA GLU A 95 5.15 4.15 -3.42
C GLU A 95 5.94 2.98 -2.81
N ARG A 96 7.25 3.15 -2.67
CA ARG A 96 8.12 2.24 -1.93
C ARG A 96 9.19 2.99 -1.15
N HIS A 97 9.68 2.36 -0.12
CA HIS A 97 10.80 2.86 0.67
C HIS A 97 12.00 1.91 0.55
N PRO A 98 12.96 2.17 -0.38
CA PRO A 98 14.04 1.22 -0.67
C PRO A 98 15.04 1.00 0.48
N LEU A 99 15.19 1.99 1.36
CA LEU A 99 16.25 2.01 2.37
C LEU A 99 15.78 1.62 3.77
N GLY A 100 14.50 1.39 3.97
CA GLY A 100 13.98 1.04 5.29
C GLY A 100 12.58 0.51 5.25
N SER A 101 12.17 -0.17 6.30
CA SER A 101 10.79 -0.60 6.49
C SER A 101 9.87 0.55 6.90
N GLN A 102 8.56 0.35 6.75
CA GLN A 102 7.56 1.28 7.25
C GLN A 102 6.40 0.53 7.89
N ALA A 103 6.18 0.76 9.18
CA ALA A 103 5.11 0.13 9.93
C ALA A 103 3.95 1.08 10.19
N PHE A 104 2.72 0.55 10.06
CA PHE A 104 1.47 1.22 10.40
C PHE A 104 0.73 0.42 11.45
N VAL A 105 0.45 1.03 12.59
CA VAL A 105 -0.36 0.45 13.66
C VAL A 105 -1.61 1.29 13.86
N PRO A 106 -2.82 0.76 13.59
CA PRO A 106 -4.05 1.52 13.73
C PRO A 106 -4.32 1.87 15.19
N LEU A 107 -4.70 3.11 15.46
CA LEU A 107 -5.07 3.63 16.79
C LEU A 107 -6.56 3.84 16.94
N SER A 108 -7.32 3.80 15.85
CA SER A 108 -8.75 4.13 15.86
C SER A 108 -9.67 2.91 15.86
N GLY A 109 -9.13 1.69 15.83
CA GLY A 109 -9.92 0.45 15.86
C GLY A 109 -10.87 0.29 14.66
N LYS A 110 -10.55 0.87 13.50
CA LYS A 110 -11.36 0.83 12.29
C LYS A 110 -10.65 0.05 11.19
N PRO A 111 -11.40 -0.66 10.32
CA PRO A 111 -10.80 -1.36 9.19
C PRO A 111 -10.20 -0.40 8.18
N TYR A 112 -9.19 -0.88 7.48
CA TYR A 112 -8.52 -0.15 6.40
C TYR A 112 -8.04 -1.11 5.32
N LEU A 113 -7.69 -0.57 4.14
CA LEU A 113 -7.15 -1.36 3.05
C LEU A 113 -5.63 -1.21 2.96
N VAL A 114 -5.00 -2.33 2.64
CA VAL A 114 -3.57 -2.44 2.36
C VAL A 114 -3.42 -2.91 0.92
N VAL A 115 -2.83 -2.10 0.06
CA VAL A 115 -2.57 -2.45 -1.36
C VAL A 115 -1.07 -2.59 -1.53
N VAL A 116 -0.62 -3.73 -2.01
CA VAL A 116 0.80 -4.05 -2.13
C VAL A 116 1.14 -4.75 -3.45
N ALA A 117 2.39 -4.63 -3.86
CA ALA A 117 3.02 -5.47 -4.86
C ALA A 117 4.42 -5.88 -4.37
N PRO A 118 4.96 -7.02 -4.83
CA PRO A 118 6.32 -7.44 -4.49
C PRO A 118 7.35 -6.38 -4.85
N ALA A 119 8.48 -6.40 -4.14
CA ALA A 119 9.64 -5.60 -4.51
C ALA A 119 10.08 -5.92 -5.95
N GLY A 120 10.46 -4.88 -6.70
CA GLY A 120 10.84 -4.99 -8.10
C GLY A 120 10.93 -3.60 -8.73
N ASP A 121 11.42 -3.50 -9.96
CA ASP A 121 11.55 -2.22 -10.66
C ASP A 121 11.33 -2.41 -12.18
N PRO A 122 10.19 -1.96 -12.73
CA PRO A 122 9.01 -1.38 -12.06
C PRO A 122 8.20 -2.41 -11.23
N PRO A 123 7.16 -1.96 -10.48
CA PRO A 123 6.25 -2.90 -9.80
C PRO A 123 5.50 -3.75 -10.82
N ASP A 124 5.29 -5.01 -10.49
CA ASP A 124 4.41 -5.87 -11.28
C ASP A 124 2.94 -5.57 -10.93
N VAL A 125 2.27 -4.84 -11.82
CA VAL A 125 0.86 -4.46 -11.67
C VAL A 125 -0.06 -5.70 -11.66
N ALA A 126 0.32 -6.79 -12.31
CA ALA A 126 -0.46 -8.04 -12.29
C ALA A 126 -0.37 -8.77 -10.95
N ALA A 127 0.66 -8.48 -10.15
CA ALA A 127 0.87 -9.02 -8.81
C ALA A 127 0.32 -8.13 -7.70
N LEU A 128 -0.46 -7.09 -8.02
CA LEU A 128 -1.15 -6.27 -7.02
C LEU A 128 -2.10 -7.11 -6.18
N ARG A 129 -1.97 -6.99 -4.87
CA ARG A 129 -2.89 -7.60 -3.89
C ARG A 129 -3.50 -6.52 -3.01
N VAL A 130 -4.73 -6.76 -2.61
CA VAL A 130 -5.48 -5.87 -1.71
C VAL A 130 -5.89 -6.67 -0.49
N PHE A 131 -5.53 -6.19 0.69
CA PHE A 131 -5.94 -6.80 1.95
C PHE A 131 -6.90 -5.88 2.68
N LEU A 132 -7.93 -6.48 3.29
CA LEU A 132 -8.77 -5.83 4.28
C LEU A 132 -8.19 -6.14 5.66
N ALA A 133 -7.58 -5.14 6.28
CA ALA A 133 -7.07 -5.21 7.64
C ALA A 133 -8.16 -4.85 8.65
N ARG A 134 -8.23 -5.62 9.73
CA ARG A 134 -9.08 -5.27 10.88
C ARG A 134 -8.45 -4.13 11.67
N GLY A 135 -9.25 -3.46 12.49
CA GLY A 135 -8.81 -2.29 13.25
C GLY A 135 -7.75 -2.54 14.33
N GLU A 136 -7.46 -3.79 14.63
CA GLU A 136 -6.41 -4.22 15.56
C GLU A 136 -5.16 -4.77 14.86
N GLN A 137 -5.18 -4.89 13.53
CA GLN A 137 -4.07 -5.40 12.73
C GLN A 137 -3.24 -4.24 12.17
N GLY A 138 -1.97 -4.16 12.53
CA GLY A 138 -0.98 -3.33 11.86
C GLY A 138 -0.22 -4.12 10.80
N VAL A 139 0.54 -3.41 9.98
CA VAL A 139 1.47 -3.99 9.00
C VAL A 139 2.83 -3.32 9.11
N ASN A 140 3.88 -4.05 8.77
CA ASN A 140 5.20 -3.52 8.51
C ASN A 140 5.59 -3.90 7.08
N TYR A 141 5.71 -2.93 6.19
CA TYR A 141 6.22 -3.17 4.84
C TYR A 141 7.73 -3.35 4.87
N ALA A 142 8.21 -4.43 4.29
CA ALA A 142 9.64 -4.67 4.12
C ALA A 142 10.26 -3.64 3.15
N PRO A 143 11.56 -3.35 3.27
CA PRO A 143 12.24 -2.42 2.37
C PRO A 143 12.01 -2.76 0.90
N GLY A 144 11.67 -1.76 0.09
CA GLY A 144 11.46 -1.89 -1.35
C GLY A 144 10.13 -2.49 -1.79
N VAL A 145 9.28 -2.91 -0.86
CA VAL A 145 7.92 -3.38 -1.18
C VAL A 145 7.06 -2.20 -1.64
N TRP A 146 6.42 -2.38 -2.79
CA TRP A 146 5.49 -1.40 -3.31
C TRP A 146 4.18 -1.43 -2.53
N HIS A 147 3.70 -0.27 -2.13
CA HIS A 147 2.42 -0.13 -1.44
C HIS A 147 1.72 1.16 -1.84
N HIS A 148 0.40 1.19 -1.74
CA HIS A 148 -0.39 2.42 -1.88
C HIS A 148 -0.38 3.17 -0.54
N PRO A 149 -0.29 4.51 -0.54
CA PRO A 149 -0.50 5.30 0.66
C PRO A 149 -1.76 4.91 1.42
N LEU A 150 -1.80 5.24 2.70
CA LEU A 150 -2.85 4.86 3.65
C LEU A 150 -4.29 4.99 3.09
N LEU A 151 -5.07 3.90 3.14
CA LEU A 151 -6.46 3.82 2.69
C LEU A 151 -7.40 3.51 3.86
N ALA A 152 -7.73 4.53 4.67
CA ALA A 152 -8.77 4.41 5.69
C ALA A 152 -10.15 4.23 5.04
N LEU A 153 -11.01 3.42 5.70
CA LEU A 153 -12.41 3.21 5.32
C LEU A 153 -13.33 3.82 6.39
N ASP A 154 -14.58 4.07 6.01
CA ASP A 154 -15.70 4.43 6.89
C ASP A 154 -15.53 5.72 7.72
N ALA A 155 -14.35 6.00 8.28
CA ALA A 155 -14.10 7.12 9.17
C ALA A 155 -12.65 7.62 9.10
N VAL A 156 -12.41 8.80 9.67
CA VAL A 156 -11.07 9.30 9.93
C VAL A 156 -10.35 8.34 10.87
N CYS A 157 -9.14 7.92 10.51
CA CYS A 157 -8.34 6.97 11.28
C CYS A 157 -6.95 7.53 11.55
N ASP A 158 -6.50 7.39 12.79
CA ASP A 158 -5.13 7.67 13.18
C ASP A 158 -4.32 6.38 13.20
N PHE A 159 -3.07 6.49 12.77
CA PHE A 159 -2.09 5.40 12.76
C PHE A 159 -0.81 5.87 13.41
N LEU A 160 -0.27 5.06 14.32
CA LEU A 160 1.15 5.17 14.67
C LEU A 160 1.95 4.65 13.48
N VAL A 161 2.84 5.47 12.96
CA VAL A 161 3.74 5.12 11.87
C VAL A 161 5.17 5.09 12.41
N VAL A 162 5.85 3.98 12.16
CA VAL A 162 7.26 3.79 12.48
C VAL A 162 8.01 3.67 11.17
N ASP A 163 8.88 4.61 10.90
CA ASP A 163 9.59 4.67 9.63
C ASP A 163 11.02 5.22 9.80
N ARG A 164 11.65 5.53 8.69
CA ARG A 164 13.02 5.97 8.60
C ARG A 164 13.13 7.48 8.36
N SER A 165 14.00 8.13 9.11
CA SER A 165 14.57 9.44 8.77
C SER A 165 16.04 9.30 8.40
N GLY A 166 16.51 10.03 7.40
CA GLY A 166 17.89 10.03 6.94
C GLY A 166 18.14 11.11 5.91
N THR A 167 19.39 11.31 5.51
CA THR A 167 19.78 12.33 4.52
C THR A 167 19.50 11.91 3.08
N THR A 168 19.43 10.60 2.82
CA THR A 168 19.13 10.05 1.50
C THR A 168 17.62 9.94 1.31
N PRO A 169 17.07 10.39 0.15
CA PRO A 169 15.66 10.17 -0.18
C PRO A 169 15.29 8.68 -0.08
N ASN A 170 14.13 8.40 0.47
CA ASN A 170 13.64 7.03 0.70
C ASN A 170 12.17 6.88 0.32
N CYS A 171 11.74 7.52 -0.76
CA CYS A 171 10.41 7.34 -1.30
C CYS A 171 10.49 7.42 -2.82
N ASP A 172 10.21 6.31 -3.47
CA ASP A 172 9.99 6.23 -4.91
C ASP A 172 8.49 6.12 -5.16
N GLU A 173 8.00 6.85 -6.15
CA GLU A 173 6.59 6.81 -6.56
C GLU A 173 6.49 6.38 -8.03
N VAL A 174 5.44 5.65 -8.36
CA VAL A 174 5.17 5.20 -9.72
C VAL A 174 3.67 5.26 -10.03
N ARG A 175 3.33 5.56 -11.29
CA ARG A 175 1.96 5.40 -11.77
C ARG A 175 1.66 3.94 -12.08
N VAL A 176 0.46 3.51 -11.72
CA VAL A 176 -0.08 2.18 -12.08
C VAL A 176 -0.81 2.30 -13.42
N ASP A 177 -0.33 1.61 -14.45
CA ASP A 177 -0.93 1.62 -15.78
C ASP A 177 -0.99 0.19 -16.36
N PRO A 178 -2.18 -0.35 -16.65
CA PRO A 178 -3.50 0.23 -16.36
C PRO A 178 -3.79 0.27 -14.84
N PRO A 179 -4.56 1.28 -14.38
CA PRO A 179 -4.91 1.38 -12.96
C PRO A 179 -5.82 0.22 -12.53
N GLY A 180 -5.67 -0.25 -11.29
CA GLY A 180 -6.56 -1.23 -10.68
C GLY A 180 -7.79 -0.57 -10.05
N CYS A 181 -8.94 -1.25 -10.01
CA CYS A 181 -10.13 -0.75 -9.35
C CYS A 181 -10.51 -1.68 -8.19
N ILE A 182 -10.49 -1.15 -6.96
CA ILE A 182 -10.89 -1.90 -5.76
C ILE A 182 -12.41 -1.84 -5.63
N GLY A 183 -13.03 -3.02 -5.54
CA GLY A 183 -14.47 -3.18 -5.29
C GLY A 183 -14.76 -4.48 -4.57
N PHE A 184 -15.90 -4.56 -3.88
CA PHE A 184 -16.38 -5.78 -3.22
C PHE A 184 -17.21 -6.64 -4.17
#